data_8c0410973fbb7880be0d8942064b62f3
#
_entry.id   8c0410973fbb7880be0d8942064b62f3
#
_cell.length_a   1.000
_cell.length_b   1.000
_cell.length_c   1.000
_cell.angle_alpha   90.00
_cell.angle_beta   90.00
_cell.angle_gamma   90.00
#
_symmetry.space_group_name_H-M   'P 1'
#
loop_
_entity.id
_entity.type
_entity.pdbx_description
1 polymer ?
#
loop_
_entity_poly.entity_id
_entity_poly.type
_entity_poly.pdbx_seq_one_letter_code
_entity_poly.pdbx_strand_id
1 'polypeptide(L)'
;MNVVTWTLGFLRPYRRPAAAILALSIVEVGLAALAPWPLKVIVDYVLSGLPLPEGLAAITPAAIAGSAVALLIVVVLAGLFIQVVSEVIRMIHTQMQVQVAQRVVYTLREELLAHLQALPLRHHVLTPTADSVYRLDADAHCVDDLIIGGVFPLLLAALNLAVMFVVLLYVNVTLALLSLVVAPFLFVCLR
;
A
#
# COMPACT_ATOMS: atom_id res chain seq x y z
N MET A 1 21.67 14.35 -13.40
CA MET A 1 20.67 14.75 -12.37
C MET A 1 19.75 13.54 -12.21
N ASN A 2 19.76 12.87 -11.04
CA ASN A 2 18.97 11.65 -10.89
C ASN A 2 17.49 12.02 -10.85
N VAL A 3 16.69 11.45 -11.76
CA VAL A 3 15.23 11.67 -11.86
C VAL A 3 14.56 11.51 -10.52
N VAL A 4 15.00 10.52 -9.73
CA VAL A 4 14.49 10.23 -8.38
C VAL A 4 14.70 11.39 -7.39
N THR A 5 15.86 12.04 -7.38
CA THR A 5 16.14 13.17 -6.48
C THR A 5 15.36 14.42 -6.87
N TRP A 6 15.10 14.60 -8.16
CA TRP A 6 14.29 15.68 -8.68
C TRP A 6 12.81 15.49 -8.30
N THR A 7 12.27 14.29 -8.50
CA THR A 7 10.89 13.93 -8.12
C THR A 7 10.65 14.05 -6.61
N LEU A 8 11.63 13.62 -5.79
CA LEU A 8 11.57 13.79 -4.32
C LEU A 8 11.59 15.27 -3.89
N GLY A 9 12.19 16.15 -4.70
CA GLY A 9 12.14 17.61 -4.49
C GLY A 9 10.72 18.17 -4.61
N PHE A 10 9.95 17.69 -5.57
CA PHE A 10 8.54 18.07 -5.78
C PHE A 10 7.61 17.56 -4.67
N LEU A 11 7.97 16.47 -3.99
CA LEU A 11 7.20 15.98 -2.85
C LEU A 11 7.43 16.80 -1.55
N ARG A 12 8.42 17.68 -1.52
CA ARG A 12 8.71 18.49 -0.32
C ARG A 12 7.51 19.27 0.23
N PRO A 13 6.69 19.97 -0.57
CA PRO A 13 5.50 20.66 -0.07
C PRO A 13 4.40 19.69 0.42
N TYR A 14 4.43 18.43 -0.05
CA TYR A 14 3.41 17.40 0.27
C TYR A 14 3.84 16.44 1.39
N ARG A 15 4.79 16.83 2.26
CA ARG A 15 5.29 15.96 3.35
C ARG A 15 4.20 15.51 4.31
N ARG A 16 3.22 16.37 4.62
CA ARG A 16 2.11 16.03 5.52
C ARG A 16 1.21 14.95 4.92
N PRO A 17 0.67 15.08 3.72
CA PRO A 17 -0.10 14.01 3.11
C PRO A 17 0.74 12.75 2.81
N ALA A 18 2.02 12.89 2.45
CA ALA A 18 2.91 11.73 2.27
C ALA A 18 3.14 10.97 3.59
N ALA A 19 3.31 11.66 4.71
CA ALA A 19 3.40 11.04 6.03
C ALA A 19 2.09 10.35 6.43
N ALA A 20 0.93 10.92 6.10
CA ALA A 20 -0.36 10.30 6.34
C ALA A 20 -0.56 9.03 5.50
N ILE A 21 -0.14 9.02 4.23
CA ILE A 21 -0.12 7.84 3.36
C ILE A 21 0.77 6.74 3.96
N LEU A 22 1.98 7.09 4.42
CA LEU A 22 2.88 6.13 5.07
C LEU A 22 2.30 5.57 6.37
N ALA A 23 1.69 6.40 7.21
CA ALA A 23 1.02 5.95 8.44
C ALA A 23 -0.14 4.98 8.11
N LEU A 24 -0.94 5.31 7.11
CA LEU A 24 -2.04 4.46 6.65
C LEU A 24 -1.53 3.14 6.06
N SER A 25 -0.39 3.17 5.35
CA SER A 25 0.30 1.97 4.85
C SER A 25 0.72 1.03 5.97
N ILE A 26 1.24 1.56 7.07
CA ILE A 26 1.63 0.76 8.24
C ILE A 26 0.40 0.08 8.85
N VAL A 27 -0.72 0.80 8.96
CA VAL A 27 -1.98 0.24 9.46
C VAL A 27 -2.50 -0.86 8.53
N GLU A 28 -2.47 -0.62 7.20
CA GLU A 28 -2.90 -1.60 6.19
C GLU A 28 -2.07 -2.88 6.27
N VAL A 29 -0.75 -2.77 6.36
CA VAL A 29 0.14 -3.94 6.51
C VAL A 29 -0.08 -4.66 7.84
N GLY A 30 -0.34 -3.92 8.93
CA GLY A 30 -0.71 -4.51 10.23
C GLY A 30 -2.01 -5.31 10.17
N LEU A 31 -3.04 -4.78 9.50
CA LEU A 31 -4.30 -5.49 9.27
C LEU A 31 -4.12 -6.71 8.35
N ALA A 32 -3.30 -6.60 7.31
CA ALA A 32 -2.96 -7.73 6.44
C ALA A 32 -2.27 -8.86 7.21
N ALA A 33 -1.37 -8.53 8.15
CA ALA A 33 -0.74 -9.51 9.04
C ALA A 33 -1.74 -10.19 10.00
N LEU A 34 -2.86 -9.52 10.31
CA LEU A 34 -3.91 -10.06 11.18
C LEU A 34 -4.89 -10.97 10.41
N ALA A 35 -4.97 -10.86 9.08
CA ALA A 35 -5.91 -11.61 8.24
C ALA A 35 -5.87 -13.15 8.40
N PRO A 36 -4.71 -13.82 8.60
CA PRO A 36 -4.67 -15.27 8.82
C PRO A 36 -5.15 -15.72 10.21
N TRP A 37 -5.28 -14.83 11.19
CA TRP A 37 -5.60 -15.19 12.56
C TRP A 37 -6.98 -15.85 12.74
N PRO A 38 -8.08 -15.38 12.12
CA PRO A 38 -9.37 -16.04 12.19
C PRO A 38 -9.29 -17.49 11.71
N LEU A 39 -8.57 -17.75 10.61
CA LEU A 39 -8.40 -19.10 10.08
C LEU A 39 -7.65 -19.99 11.06
N LYS A 40 -6.57 -19.47 11.67
CA LYS A 40 -5.82 -20.19 12.71
C LYS A 40 -6.71 -20.57 13.89
N VAL A 41 -7.54 -19.66 14.38
CA VAL A 41 -8.47 -19.92 15.49
C VAL A 41 -9.48 -21.02 15.11
N ILE A 42 -9.97 -21.03 13.89
CA ILE A 42 -10.89 -22.07 13.41
C ILE A 42 -10.20 -23.44 13.40
N VAL A 43 -9.00 -23.51 12.85
CA VAL A 43 -8.26 -24.78 12.72
C VAL A 43 -7.84 -25.33 14.10
N ASP A 44 -7.28 -24.50 14.96
CA ASP A 44 -6.69 -24.94 16.21
C ASP A 44 -7.77 -25.22 17.29
N TYR A 45 -8.80 -24.38 17.38
CA TYR A 45 -9.75 -24.46 18.50
C TYR A 45 -11.09 -25.04 18.11
N VAL A 46 -11.58 -24.87 16.88
CA VAL A 46 -12.85 -25.42 16.41
C VAL A 46 -12.69 -26.84 15.86
N LEU A 47 -11.69 -27.06 14.99
CA LEU A 47 -11.47 -28.37 14.37
C LEU A 47 -10.63 -29.32 15.24
N SER A 48 -9.54 -28.82 15.84
CA SER A 48 -8.63 -29.66 16.63
C SER A 48 -9.07 -29.81 18.09
N GLY A 49 -10.07 -29.05 18.54
CA GLY A 49 -10.63 -29.14 19.91
C GLY A 49 -9.65 -28.74 21.02
N LEU A 50 -8.62 -27.96 20.69
CA LEU A 50 -7.66 -27.45 21.68
C LEU A 50 -8.35 -26.46 22.63
N PRO A 51 -7.97 -26.38 23.91
CA PRO A 51 -8.49 -25.38 24.83
C PRO A 51 -8.12 -23.96 24.35
N LEU A 52 -9.07 -23.02 24.45
CA LEU A 52 -8.79 -21.61 24.10
C LEU A 52 -7.69 -21.04 24.97
N PRO A 53 -6.78 -20.26 24.40
CA PRO A 53 -5.76 -19.55 25.18
C PRO A 53 -6.42 -18.55 26.12
N GLU A 54 -5.82 -18.32 27.27
CA GLU A 54 -6.35 -17.45 28.34
C GLU A 54 -6.76 -16.06 27.86
N GLY A 55 -6.03 -15.49 26.89
CA GLY A 55 -6.34 -14.19 26.29
C GLY A 55 -7.64 -14.17 25.46
N LEU A 56 -7.93 -15.23 24.70
CA LEU A 56 -9.19 -15.37 23.96
C LEU A 56 -10.35 -15.78 24.89
N ALA A 57 -10.08 -16.63 25.87
CA ALA A 57 -11.08 -17.05 26.86
C ALA A 57 -11.60 -15.88 27.70
N ALA A 58 -10.76 -14.88 27.97
CA ALA A 58 -11.15 -13.67 28.70
C ALA A 58 -12.13 -12.76 27.93
N ILE A 59 -12.08 -12.79 26.58
CA ILE A 59 -12.90 -11.94 25.70
C ILE A 59 -14.17 -12.68 25.25
N THR A 60 -14.17 -14.02 25.24
CA THR A 60 -15.32 -14.82 24.81
C THR A 60 -16.22 -15.18 26.01
N PRO A 61 -17.53 -14.83 25.98
CA PRO A 61 -18.45 -15.28 26.99
C PRO A 61 -18.47 -16.80 27.10
N ALA A 62 -18.58 -17.34 28.33
CA ALA A 62 -18.57 -18.78 28.58
C ALA A 62 -19.61 -19.58 27.77
N ALA A 63 -20.72 -18.95 27.44
CA ALA A 63 -21.77 -19.52 26.59
C ALA A 63 -21.33 -19.78 25.15
N ILE A 64 -20.39 -18.98 24.64
CA ILE A 64 -19.83 -19.11 23.27
C ILE A 64 -18.67 -20.10 23.27
N ALA A 65 -17.86 -20.11 24.32
CA ALA A 65 -16.72 -21.02 24.46
C ALA A 65 -17.16 -22.49 24.59
N GLY A 66 -18.40 -22.76 25.09
CA GLY A 66 -18.97 -24.11 25.23
C GLY A 66 -19.57 -24.72 23.96
N SER A 67 -19.71 -23.93 22.88
CA SER A 67 -20.30 -24.40 21.61
C SER A 67 -19.39 -24.14 20.45
N ALA A 68 -18.88 -25.19 19.79
CA ALA A 68 -18.04 -25.10 18.61
C ALA A 68 -18.67 -24.28 17.47
N VAL A 69 -19.98 -24.41 17.30
CA VAL A 69 -20.76 -23.67 16.28
C VAL A 69 -20.82 -22.18 16.60
N ALA A 70 -21.08 -21.83 17.88
CA ALA A 70 -21.13 -20.43 18.28
C ALA A 70 -19.74 -19.75 18.14
N LEU A 71 -18.69 -20.46 18.52
CA LEU A 71 -17.32 -20.00 18.34
C LEU A 71 -16.97 -19.78 16.86
N LEU A 72 -17.36 -20.73 15.99
CA LEU A 72 -17.17 -20.62 14.55
C LEU A 72 -17.84 -19.35 13.99
N ILE A 73 -19.10 -19.12 14.34
CA ILE A 73 -19.86 -17.95 13.85
C ILE A 73 -19.17 -16.65 14.29
N VAL A 74 -18.78 -16.56 15.57
CA VAL A 74 -18.10 -15.35 16.09
C VAL A 74 -16.78 -15.10 15.39
N VAL A 75 -15.96 -16.13 15.18
CA VAL A 75 -14.66 -16.00 14.50
C VAL A 75 -14.83 -15.63 13.04
N VAL A 76 -15.81 -16.20 12.34
CA VAL A 76 -16.12 -15.84 10.95
C VAL A 76 -16.58 -14.38 10.85
N LEU A 77 -17.46 -13.93 11.74
CA LEU A 77 -17.92 -12.54 11.78
C LEU A 77 -16.79 -11.58 12.12
N ALA A 78 -15.92 -11.94 13.06
CA ALA A 78 -14.72 -11.15 13.37
C ALA A 78 -13.76 -11.06 12.17
N GLY A 79 -13.53 -12.16 11.46
CA GLY A 79 -12.72 -12.18 10.24
C GLY A 79 -13.33 -11.31 9.14
N LEU A 80 -14.64 -11.40 8.93
CA LEU A 80 -15.37 -10.56 7.99
C LEU A 80 -15.26 -9.07 8.35
N PHE A 81 -15.40 -8.74 9.63
CA PHE A 81 -15.25 -7.37 10.11
C PHE A 81 -13.83 -6.83 9.84
N ILE A 82 -12.79 -7.60 10.17
CA ILE A 82 -11.39 -7.25 9.89
C ILE A 82 -11.21 -7.00 8.38
N GLN A 83 -11.77 -7.86 7.53
CA GLN A 83 -11.69 -7.74 6.08
C GLN A 83 -12.37 -6.47 5.57
N VAL A 84 -13.56 -6.17 6.04
CA VAL A 84 -14.30 -4.94 5.67
C VAL A 84 -13.51 -3.70 6.09
N VAL A 85 -12.98 -3.66 7.31
CA VAL A 85 -12.15 -2.55 7.80
C VAL A 85 -10.90 -2.39 6.95
N SER A 86 -10.23 -3.49 6.60
CA SER A 86 -9.05 -3.48 5.72
C SER A 86 -9.37 -2.89 4.35
N GLU A 87 -10.50 -3.26 3.75
CA GLU A 87 -10.91 -2.74 2.44
C GLU A 87 -11.23 -1.24 2.49
N VAL A 88 -11.90 -0.78 3.55
CA VAL A 88 -12.18 0.66 3.74
C VAL A 88 -10.88 1.46 3.89
N ILE A 89 -9.93 0.97 4.69
CA ILE A 89 -8.63 1.61 4.87
C ILE A 89 -7.86 1.66 3.54
N ARG A 90 -7.84 0.55 2.79
CA ARG A 90 -7.21 0.47 1.46
C ARG A 90 -7.84 1.46 0.48
N MET A 91 -9.17 1.60 0.49
CA MET A 91 -9.86 2.57 -0.34
C MET A 91 -9.44 4.01 0.00
N ILE A 92 -9.42 4.37 1.28
CA ILE A 92 -8.98 5.70 1.74
C ILE A 92 -7.52 5.94 1.35
N HIS A 93 -6.66 4.96 1.55
CA HIS A 93 -5.24 5.00 1.20
C HIS A 93 -5.03 5.28 -0.30
N THR A 94 -5.70 4.51 -1.17
CA THR A 94 -5.64 4.68 -2.63
C THR A 94 -6.15 6.06 -3.05
N GLN A 95 -7.26 6.52 -2.48
CA GLN A 95 -7.80 7.86 -2.73
C GLN A 95 -6.80 8.97 -2.38
N MET A 96 -6.13 8.85 -1.23
CA MET A 96 -5.11 9.82 -0.81
C MET A 96 -3.90 9.81 -1.75
N GLN A 97 -3.45 8.64 -2.19
CA GLN A 97 -2.36 8.51 -3.16
C GLN A 97 -2.68 9.23 -4.47
N VAL A 98 -3.86 8.94 -5.05
CA VAL A 98 -4.32 9.56 -6.29
C VAL A 98 -4.44 11.09 -6.13
N GLN A 99 -5.01 11.57 -5.02
CA GLN A 99 -5.11 13.01 -4.77
C GLN A 99 -3.75 13.70 -4.68
N VAL A 100 -2.77 13.08 -4.04
CA VAL A 100 -1.42 13.65 -3.93
C VAL A 100 -0.74 13.67 -5.31
N ALA A 101 -0.82 12.58 -6.06
CA ALA A 101 -0.24 12.49 -7.39
C ALA A 101 -0.84 13.53 -8.34
N GLN A 102 -2.17 13.65 -8.38
CA GLN A 102 -2.85 14.66 -9.20
C GLN A 102 -2.45 16.09 -8.81
N ARG A 103 -2.34 16.41 -7.51
CA ARG A 103 -1.88 17.73 -7.07
C ARG A 103 -0.46 18.04 -7.55
N VAL A 104 0.45 17.06 -7.51
CA VAL A 104 1.82 17.21 -8.03
C VAL A 104 1.78 17.50 -9.52
N VAL A 105 0.99 16.76 -10.28
CA VAL A 105 0.82 16.96 -11.73
C VAL A 105 0.23 18.33 -12.06
N TYR A 106 -0.78 18.78 -11.32
CA TYR A 106 -1.36 20.11 -11.51
C TYR A 106 -0.35 21.22 -11.24
N THR A 107 0.41 21.12 -10.15
CA THR A 107 1.47 22.10 -9.85
C THR A 107 2.54 22.13 -10.95
N LEU A 108 2.93 20.95 -11.45
CA LEU A 108 3.88 20.85 -12.56
C LEU A 108 3.34 21.51 -13.84
N ARG A 109 2.07 21.25 -14.18
CA ARG A 109 1.43 21.87 -15.36
C ARG A 109 1.33 23.38 -15.22
N GLU A 110 1.02 23.89 -14.03
CA GLU A 110 0.96 25.31 -13.73
C GLU A 110 2.33 25.99 -13.93
N GLU A 111 3.40 25.41 -13.37
CA GLU A 111 4.77 25.90 -13.54
C GLU A 111 5.23 25.86 -14.99
N LEU A 112 4.94 24.78 -15.71
CA LEU A 112 5.29 24.65 -17.13
C LEU A 112 4.50 25.66 -17.99
N LEU A 113 3.22 25.86 -17.72
CA LEU A 113 2.41 26.85 -18.45
C LEU A 113 2.89 28.27 -18.18
N ALA A 114 3.21 28.60 -16.93
CA ALA A 114 3.77 29.90 -16.56
C ALA A 114 5.11 30.15 -17.28
N HIS A 115 5.96 29.11 -17.35
CA HIS A 115 7.23 29.19 -18.07
C HIS A 115 7.01 29.41 -19.58
N LEU A 116 6.09 28.66 -20.19
CA LEU A 116 5.75 28.83 -21.62
C LEU A 116 5.23 30.24 -21.91
N GLN A 117 4.38 30.80 -21.06
CA GLN A 117 3.86 32.16 -21.21
C GLN A 117 4.95 33.25 -21.05
N ALA A 118 5.99 32.99 -20.29
CA ALA A 118 7.12 33.92 -20.12
C ALA A 118 8.10 33.90 -21.30
N LEU A 119 7.98 32.95 -22.23
CA LEU A 119 8.84 32.88 -23.40
C LEU A 119 8.54 34.03 -24.41
N PRO A 120 9.57 34.54 -25.12
CA PRO A 120 9.38 35.62 -26.08
C PRO A 120 8.49 35.18 -27.25
N LEU A 121 7.75 36.16 -27.85
CA LEU A 121 6.83 35.92 -28.95
C LEU A 121 7.45 35.18 -30.14
N ARG A 122 8.77 35.37 -30.36
CA ARG A 122 9.50 34.63 -31.38
C ARG A 122 9.42 33.12 -31.22
N HIS A 123 9.42 32.62 -29.99
CA HIS A 123 9.28 31.20 -29.73
C HIS A 123 7.90 30.66 -30.16
N HIS A 124 6.85 31.40 -29.86
CA HIS A 124 5.47 31.02 -30.20
C HIS A 124 5.17 31.08 -31.71
N VAL A 125 5.88 31.93 -32.45
CA VAL A 125 5.75 32.00 -33.91
C VAL A 125 6.47 30.85 -34.61
N LEU A 126 7.61 30.38 -34.04
CA LEU A 126 8.43 29.33 -34.64
C LEU A 126 8.02 27.91 -34.24
N THR A 127 7.31 27.77 -33.10
CA THR A 127 6.90 26.44 -32.58
C THR A 127 5.39 26.30 -32.68
N PRO A 128 4.85 25.22 -33.29
CA PRO A 128 3.42 25.00 -33.35
C PRO A 128 2.84 24.89 -31.91
N THR A 129 1.83 25.69 -31.62
CA THR A 129 1.18 25.73 -30.30
C THR A 129 0.61 24.36 -29.89
N ALA A 130 0.12 23.59 -30.88
CA ALA A 130 -0.40 22.25 -30.67
C ALA A 130 0.67 21.27 -30.12
N ASP A 131 1.91 21.35 -30.59
CA ASP A 131 3.02 20.52 -30.11
C ASP A 131 3.39 20.86 -28.66
N SER A 132 3.41 22.14 -28.32
CA SER A 132 3.67 22.60 -26.96
C SER A 132 2.60 22.16 -25.97
N VAL A 133 1.33 22.22 -26.35
CA VAL A 133 0.20 21.76 -25.52
C VAL A 133 0.21 20.25 -25.38
N TYR A 134 0.47 19.50 -26.46
CA TYR A 134 0.57 18.05 -26.42
C TYR A 134 1.69 17.58 -25.49
N ARG A 135 2.88 18.18 -25.57
CA ARG A 135 3.99 17.86 -24.66
C ARG A 135 3.65 18.18 -23.20
N LEU A 136 3.01 19.32 -22.96
CA LEU A 136 2.58 19.72 -21.62
C LEU A 136 1.64 18.67 -21.00
N ASP A 137 0.76 18.06 -21.79
CA ASP A 137 -0.18 17.05 -21.31
C ASP A 137 0.48 15.66 -21.21
N ALA A 138 1.14 15.20 -22.27
CA ALA A 138 1.75 13.88 -22.34
C ALA A 138 2.91 13.71 -21.33
N ASP A 139 3.80 14.70 -21.22
CA ASP A 139 4.95 14.62 -20.32
C ASP A 139 4.51 14.72 -18.84
N ALA A 140 3.44 15.48 -18.55
CA ALA A 140 2.88 15.53 -17.20
C ALA A 140 2.24 14.20 -16.77
N HIS A 141 1.63 13.44 -17.69
CA HIS A 141 1.11 12.10 -17.40
C HIS A 141 2.22 11.10 -17.03
N CYS A 142 3.41 11.19 -17.63
CA CYS A 142 4.53 10.33 -17.24
C CYS A 142 4.92 10.47 -15.76
N VAL A 143 4.74 11.68 -15.19
CA VAL A 143 4.99 11.91 -13.74
C VAL A 143 3.92 11.27 -12.88
N ASP A 144 2.66 11.32 -13.32
CA ASP A 144 1.54 10.65 -12.65
C ASP A 144 1.76 9.13 -12.59
N ASP A 145 2.07 8.52 -13.73
CA ASP A 145 2.38 7.10 -13.86
C ASP A 145 3.60 6.70 -13.00
N LEU A 146 4.63 7.55 -12.94
CA LEU A 146 5.80 7.30 -12.11
C LEU A 146 5.46 7.32 -10.62
N ILE A 147 4.61 8.23 -10.18
CA ILE A 147 4.23 8.37 -8.78
C ILE A 147 3.25 7.27 -8.38
N ILE A 148 2.14 7.12 -9.12
CA ILE A 148 1.06 6.17 -8.80
C ILE A 148 1.47 4.74 -9.14
N GLY A 149 2.05 4.51 -10.32
CA GLY A 149 2.43 3.18 -10.80
C GLY A 149 3.81 2.69 -10.36
N GLY A 150 4.69 3.61 -9.92
CA GLY A 150 6.08 3.29 -9.57
C GLY A 150 6.42 3.47 -8.11
N VAL A 151 6.55 4.71 -7.65
CA VAL A 151 7.13 5.04 -6.34
C VAL A 151 6.30 4.52 -5.18
N PHE A 152 5.00 4.79 -5.15
CA PHE A 152 4.13 4.36 -4.06
C PHE A 152 3.98 2.83 -3.99
N PRO A 153 3.67 2.10 -5.09
CA PRO A 153 3.61 0.64 -5.05
C PRO A 153 4.91 -0.02 -4.65
N LEU A 154 6.06 0.48 -5.10
CA LEU A 154 7.36 -0.05 -4.72
C LEU A 154 7.62 0.09 -3.22
N LEU A 155 7.32 1.26 -2.66
CA LEU A 155 7.49 1.54 -1.23
C LEU A 155 6.57 0.68 -0.38
N LEU A 156 5.31 0.50 -0.80
CA LEU A 156 4.34 -0.38 -0.16
C LEU A 156 4.76 -1.85 -0.24
N ALA A 157 5.21 -2.31 -1.39
CA ALA A 157 5.69 -3.67 -1.56
C ALA A 157 6.91 -3.96 -0.68
N ALA A 158 7.85 -3.02 -0.59
CA ALA A 158 9.02 -3.14 0.27
C ALA A 158 8.62 -3.18 1.76
N LEU A 159 7.69 -2.32 2.18
CA LEU A 159 7.18 -2.30 3.55
C LEU A 159 6.45 -3.60 3.89
N ASN A 160 5.57 -4.06 3.01
CA ASN A 160 4.82 -5.31 3.18
C ASN A 160 5.76 -6.52 3.25
N LEU A 161 6.75 -6.58 2.35
CA LEU A 161 7.77 -7.63 2.37
C LEU A 161 8.54 -7.64 3.71
N ALA A 162 8.97 -6.47 4.18
CA ALA A 162 9.71 -6.35 5.44
C ALA A 162 8.88 -6.82 6.63
N VAL A 163 7.62 -6.39 6.74
CA VAL A 163 6.74 -6.78 7.85
C VAL A 163 6.42 -8.28 7.80
N MET A 164 6.06 -8.81 6.62
CA MET A 164 5.78 -10.25 6.47
C MET A 164 7.01 -11.11 6.75
N PHE A 165 8.19 -10.64 6.36
CA PHE A 165 9.44 -11.33 6.68
C PHE A 165 9.72 -11.35 8.19
N VAL A 166 9.49 -10.24 8.88
CA VAL A 166 9.60 -10.16 10.35
C VAL A 166 8.60 -11.11 11.03
N VAL A 167 7.34 -11.11 10.59
CA VAL A 167 6.33 -12.04 11.12
C VAL A 167 6.75 -13.49 10.91
N LEU A 168 7.26 -13.82 9.73
CA LEU A 168 7.72 -15.18 9.41
C LEU A 168 8.92 -15.61 10.27
N LEU A 169 9.86 -14.69 10.57
CA LEU A 169 10.96 -14.93 11.50
C LEU A 169 10.47 -15.26 12.92
N TYR A 170 9.43 -14.58 13.39
CA TYR A 170 8.82 -14.87 14.70
C TYR A 170 8.10 -16.21 14.74
N VAL A 171 7.48 -16.62 13.64
CA VAL A 171 6.74 -17.90 13.56
C VAL A 171 7.71 -19.07 13.42
N ASN A 172 8.64 -19.02 12.47
CA ASN A 172 9.61 -20.09 12.26
C ASN A 172 10.79 -19.60 11.40
N VAL A 173 11.98 -19.54 12.04
CA VAL A 173 13.22 -19.09 11.39
C VAL A 173 13.59 -19.95 10.18
N THR A 174 13.34 -21.25 10.23
CA THR A 174 13.68 -22.17 9.12
C THR A 174 12.84 -21.85 7.87
N LEU A 175 11.54 -21.58 8.04
CA LEU A 175 10.65 -21.18 6.95
C LEU A 175 11.04 -19.81 6.40
N ALA A 176 11.46 -18.87 7.26
CA ALA A 176 11.93 -17.55 6.84
C ALA A 176 13.20 -17.64 5.97
N LEU A 177 14.16 -18.47 6.35
CA LEU A 177 15.37 -18.70 5.57
C LEU A 177 15.06 -19.40 4.24
N LEU A 178 14.16 -20.37 4.26
CA LEU A 178 13.72 -21.06 3.03
C LEU A 178 13.06 -20.07 2.05
N SER A 179 12.19 -19.19 2.54
CA SER A 179 11.54 -18.17 1.69
C SER A 179 12.55 -17.20 1.07
N LEU A 180 13.61 -16.85 1.81
CA LEU A 180 14.68 -16.00 1.31
C LEU A 180 15.46 -16.65 0.15
N VAL A 181 15.65 -17.97 0.19
CA VAL A 181 16.31 -18.71 -0.89
C VAL A 181 15.40 -18.82 -2.14
N VAL A 182 14.09 -18.99 -1.94
CA VAL A 182 13.13 -19.12 -3.04
C VAL A 182 12.91 -17.79 -3.78
N ALA A 183 12.95 -16.65 -3.07
CA ALA A 183 12.70 -15.34 -3.67
C ALA A 183 13.63 -14.99 -4.85
N PRO A 184 14.98 -15.11 -4.74
CA PRO A 184 15.87 -14.82 -5.87
C PRO A 184 15.70 -15.83 -7.02
N PHE A 185 15.36 -17.09 -6.74
CA PHE A 185 15.08 -18.08 -7.76
C PHE A 185 13.84 -17.70 -8.59
N LEU A 186 12.76 -17.28 -7.92
CA LEU A 186 11.56 -16.76 -8.59
C LEU A 186 11.86 -15.51 -9.43
N PHE A 187 12.69 -14.60 -8.92
CA PHE A 187 13.09 -13.40 -9.67
C PHE A 187 13.84 -13.74 -10.96
N VAL A 188 14.72 -14.75 -10.93
CA VAL A 188 15.45 -15.20 -12.11
C VAL A 188 14.52 -15.90 -13.12
N CYS A 189 13.55 -16.69 -12.65
CA CYS A 189 12.59 -17.38 -13.51
C CYS A 189 11.57 -16.44 -14.18
N LEU A 190 11.26 -15.28 -13.56
CA LEU A 190 10.30 -14.30 -14.07
C LEU A 190 10.94 -13.28 -15.02
N ARG A 191 12.26 -13.26 -15.18
CA ARG A 191 12.99 -12.35 -16.06
C ARG A 191 13.24 -12.95 -17.42
#